data_fd5b4ea95f2adea628e9f0f588281957
#
_entry.id   fd5b4ea95f2adea628e9f0f588281957
#
_cell.length_a   1.000
_cell.length_b   1.000
_cell.length_c   1.000
_cell.angle_alpha   90.00
_cell.angle_beta   90.00
_cell.angle_gamma   90.00
#
_symmetry.space_group_name_H-M   'P 1'
#
loop_
_entity.id
_entity.type
_entity.pdbx_description
1 polymer ?
#
loop_
_entity_poly.entity_id
_entity_poly.type
_entity_poly.pdbx_seq_one_letter_code
_entity_poly.pdbx_strand_id
1 'polypeptide(L)'
;MSKLAKTATPTFTGDQPVLDPAARRTVPSREDVIAFYRTHERVSWSLTEVLDLDWRDIRIEALTPTDVAVVETALLVESNNPNYVAELLEYFKADQDICDFLMMWGIEEWKHYYALLDYLSKVQTALAAQKAARDGEPAPCLADIEQAVHQALGKQVGSVREMSERNWGIPDNYAPVQVVANTSMQEFVTAEFYRHHGSHTKEPTLSHIELLLAKDETRHEMFYEQKTQDCLAADPDLLPMVVEALKEFGMPGTYLLDDYDERRAAMEEAAFPTLAEKKGAFVRLFAKVTRLVGRENALRVFTEGNYVSNGFDDSRRRKLRPELIARLITRKLGA
;
A
#
# COMPACT_ATOMS: atom_id res chain seq x y z
N MET A 1 6.73 4.37 -41.86
CA MET A 1 6.96 5.61 -41.10
C MET A 1 5.60 6.08 -40.57
N SER A 2 5.21 5.56 -39.41
CA SER A 2 3.96 5.96 -38.74
C SER A 2 4.29 7.10 -37.77
N LYS A 3 3.57 8.23 -37.93
CA LYS A 3 3.68 9.39 -37.07
C LYS A 3 3.08 9.01 -35.71
N LEU A 4 3.92 8.88 -34.68
CA LEU A 4 3.51 8.90 -33.30
C LEU A 4 2.84 10.27 -33.05
N ALA A 5 1.53 10.23 -32.78
CA ALA A 5 0.82 11.38 -32.27
C ALA A 5 1.44 11.77 -30.92
N LYS A 6 1.95 12.99 -30.83
CA LYS A 6 2.32 13.59 -29.54
C LYS A 6 1.04 13.68 -28.72
N THR A 7 0.91 12.83 -27.72
CA THR A 7 -0.10 13.05 -26.67
C THR A 7 0.21 14.39 -26.02
N ALA A 8 -0.73 15.29 -26.06
CA ALA A 8 -0.62 16.59 -25.44
C ALA A 8 -0.46 16.38 -23.93
N THR A 9 0.55 17.00 -23.36
CA THR A 9 0.67 17.21 -21.92
C THR A 9 -0.66 17.75 -21.41
N PRO A 10 -1.32 17.14 -20.40
CA PRO A 10 -2.55 17.70 -19.88
C PRO A 10 -2.27 19.10 -19.36
N THR A 11 -2.79 20.10 -20.07
CA THR A 11 -2.83 21.45 -19.58
C THR A 11 -3.95 21.51 -18.54
N PHE A 12 -3.59 21.63 -17.26
CA PHE A 12 -4.51 21.99 -16.19
C PHE A 12 -5.15 23.37 -16.50
N THR A 13 -6.21 23.36 -17.27
CA THR A 13 -7.08 24.50 -17.49
C THR A 13 -8.45 24.16 -16.90
N GLY A 14 -8.61 24.45 -15.65
CA GLY A 14 -9.87 24.37 -14.97
C GLY A 14 -9.73 25.02 -13.61
N ASP A 15 -10.66 25.86 -13.24
CA ASP A 15 -10.81 26.43 -11.90
C ASP A 15 -10.92 25.26 -10.89
N GLN A 16 -9.79 24.67 -10.53
CA GLN A 16 -9.68 23.78 -9.39
C GLN A 16 -10.00 24.63 -8.17
N PRO A 17 -10.81 24.16 -7.23
CA PRO A 17 -10.91 24.82 -5.94
C PRO A 17 -9.52 24.76 -5.30
N VAL A 18 -8.77 25.83 -5.47
CA VAL A 18 -7.49 26.03 -4.79
C VAL A 18 -7.85 26.03 -3.31
N LEU A 19 -7.32 25.07 -2.55
CA LEU A 19 -7.28 25.15 -1.09
C LEU A 19 -6.88 26.60 -0.77
N ASP A 20 -7.69 27.29 0.01
CA ASP A 20 -7.61 28.74 0.25
C ASP A 20 -6.15 29.17 0.40
N PRO A 21 -5.63 30.07 -0.48
CA PRO A 21 -4.27 30.58 -0.33
C PRO A 21 -4.03 31.30 1.02
N ALA A 22 -5.10 31.70 1.73
CA ALA A 22 -5.04 32.25 3.08
C ALA A 22 -4.80 31.17 4.15
N ALA A 23 -5.07 29.89 3.84
CA ALA A 23 -4.66 28.74 4.65
C ALA A 23 -3.20 28.33 4.41
N ARG A 24 -2.42 29.12 3.63
CA ARG A 24 -0.98 28.91 3.50
C ARG A 24 -0.38 28.99 4.89
N ARG A 25 0.00 27.83 5.44
CA ARG A 25 0.95 27.85 6.54
C ARG A 25 2.15 28.66 6.11
N THR A 26 2.56 29.56 6.97
CA THR A 26 3.91 30.12 6.91
C THR A 26 4.89 28.99 6.75
N VAL A 27 5.95 29.17 5.98
CA VAL A 27 7.06 28.20 5.88
C VAL A 27 7.33 27.65 7.27
N PRO A 28 7.34 26.31 7.48
CA PRO A 28 7.53 25.72 8.80
C PRO A 28 8.75 26.33 9.48
N SER A 29 8.64 26.64 10.76
CA SER A 29 9.80 27.12 11.49
C SER A 29 10.88 26.04 11.51
N ARG A 30 12.14 26.44 11.69
CA ARG A 30 13.23 25.46 11.85
C ARG A 30 12.94 24.48 13.00
N GLU A 31 12.29 24.95 14.06
CA GLU A 31 11.90 24.15 15.22
C GLU A 31 10.85 23.10 14.84
N ASP A 32 9.86 23.44 14.01
CA ASP A 32 8.83 22.50 13.52
C ASP A 32 9.45 21.39 12.67
N VAL A 33 10.33 21.74 11.73
CA VAL A 33 11.06 20.79 10.89
C VAL A 33 11.91 19.84 11.76
N ILE A 34 12.66 20.39 12.73
CA ILE A 34 13.49 19.58 13.64
C ILE A 34 12.61 18.66 14.50
N ALA A 35 11.48 19.15 15.02
CA ALA A 35 10.57 18.33 15.83
C ALA A 35 10.00 17.16 15.03
N PHE A 36 9.63 17.41 13.79
CA PHE A 36 9.12 16.41 12.87
C PHE A 36 10.16 15.30 12.59
N TYR A 37 11.37 15.67 12.17
CA TYR A 37 12.45 14.69 11.95
C TYR A 37 12.84 13.91 13.22
N ARG A 38 12.93 14.57 14.36
CA ARG A 38 13.21 13.87 15.64
C ARG A 38 12.13 12.87 16.01
N THR A 39 10.89 13.15 15.69
CA THR A 39 9.78 12.21 15.93
C THR A 39 9.92 11.01 15.01
N HIS A 40 10.17 11.27 13.73
CA HIS A 40 10.39 10.22 12.73
C HIS A 40 11.57 9.31 13.12
N GLU A 41 12.75 9.87 13.41
CA GLU A 41 13.96 9.12 13.81
C GLU A 41 13.75 8.21 15.02
N ARG A 42 12.84 8.57 15.95
CA ARG A 42 12.55 7.75 17.14
C ARG A 42 11.71 6.52 16.85
N VAL A 43 10.91 6.56 15.80
CA VAL A 43 9.94 5.50 15.51
C VAL A 43 10.32 4.69 14.27
N SER A 44 11.18 5.25 13.41
CA SER A 44 11.67 4.58 12.21
C SER A 44 12.66 3.47 12.58
N TRP A 45 12.53 2.35 11.92
CA TRP A 45 13.49 1.25 11.98
C TRP A 45 14.62 1.46 10.96
N SER A 46 15.77 0.81 11.19
CA SER A 46 16.90 0.90 10.27
C SER A 46 16.88 -0.23 9.25
N LEU A 47 16.94 0.10 7.96
CA LEU A 47 17.06 -0.89 6.90
C LEU A 47 18.28 -1.81 7.10
N THR A 48 19.39 -1.31 7.66
CA THR A 48 20.58 -2.11 7.95
C THR A 48 20.29 -3.25 8.93
N GLU A 49 19.33 -3.11 9.85
CA GLU A 49 18.93 -4.21 10.75
C GLU A 49 18.37 -5.40 9.98
N VAL A 50 17.70 -5.16 8.84
CA VAL A 50 17.19 -6.21 7.97
C VAL A 50 18.28 -6.74 7.03
N LEU A 51 19.06 -5.83 6.42
CA LEU A 51 20.12 -6.21 5.48
C LEU A 51 21.24 -7.04 6.14
N ASP A 52 21.52 -6.78 7.42
CA ASP A 52 22.54 -7.48 8.19
C ASP A 52 22.13 -8.90 8.66
N LEU A 53 20.84 -9.30 8.45
CA LEU A 53 20.39 -10.65 8.75
C LEU A 53 21.10 -11.68 7.87
N ASP A 54 21.58 -12.77 8.46
CA ASP A 54 22.25 -13.85 7.71
C ASP A 54 21.18 -14.72 6.98
N TRP A 55 21.38 -14.98 5.69
CA TRP A 55 20.48 -15.87 4.94
C TRP A 55 20.41 -17.29 5.52
N ARG A 56 21.42 -17.72 6.33
CA ARG A 56 21.45 -19.01 7.02
C ARG A 56 20.45 -19.08 8.18
N ASP A 57 19.99 -17.92 8.65
CA ASP A 57 18.98 -17.84 9.72
C ASP A 57 17.55 -17.98 9.17
N ILE A 58 17.36 -17.90 7.85
CA ILE A 58 16.07 -18.13 7.20
C ILE A 58 15.63 -19.56 7.38
N ARG A 59 14.47 -19.76 7.99
CA ARG A 59 13.88 -21.07 8.24
C ARG A 59 13.03 -21.53 7.06
N ILE A 60 13.69 -22.04 6.01
CA ILE A 60 13.02 -22.44 4.76
C ILE A 60 11.91 -23.48 5.03
N GLU A 61 12.07 -24.36 6.01
CA GLU A 61 11.08 -25.36 6.38
C GLU A 61 9.81 -24.77 7.02
N ALA A 62 9.88 -23.52 7.46
CA ALA A 62 8.75 -22.78 8.02
C ALA A 62 7.98 -21.96 6.97
N LEU A 63 8.58 -21.76 5.79
CA LEU A 63 7.95 -21.04 4.67
C LEU A 63 7.01 -21.95 3.88
N THR A 64 5.88 -21.39 3.50
CA THR A 64 4.99 -21.98 2.50
C THR A 64 5.21 -21.35 1.14
N PRO A 65 4.84 -22.01 0.03
CA PRO A 65 4.84 -21.38 -1.29
C PRO A 65 3.98 -20.10 -1.34
N THR A 66 2.95 -20.02 -0.52
CA THR A 66 2.09 -18.84 -0.40
C THR A 66 2.83 -17.67 0.23
N ASP A 67 3.64 -17.89 1.28
CA ASP A 67 4.44 -16.81 1.89
C ASP A 67 5.40 -16.21 0.85
N VAL A 68 6.04 -17.04 0.03
CA VAL A 68 6.94 -16.57 -1.05
C VAL A 68 6.16 -15.75 -2.09
N ALA A 69 5.00 -16.23 -2.54
CA ALA A 69 4.17 -15.54 -3.51
C ALA A 69 3.63 -14.20 -2.97
N VAL A 70 3.36 -14.12 -1.66
CA VAL A 70 2.98 -12.89 -0.96
C VAL A 70 4.13 -11.88 -1.02
N VAL A 71 5.35 -12.28 -0.64
CA VAL A 71 6.54 -11.41 -0.68
C VAL A 71 6.82 -10.94 -2.09
N GLU A 72 6.74 -11.81 -3.10
CA GLU A 72 6.91 -11.45 -4.51
C GLU A 72 5.88 -10.41 -4.96
N THR A 73 4.62 -10.58 -4.58
CA THR A 73 3.56 -9.64 -4.97
C THR A 73 3.73 -8.28 -4.29
N ALA A 74 4.01 -8.26 -2.99
CA ALA A 74 4.30 -7.04 -2.26
C ALA A 74 5.49 -6.30 -2.88
N LEU A 75 6.60 -7.01 -3.10
CA LEU A 75 7.80 -6.46 -3.72
C LEU A 75 7.53 -5.84 -5.11
N LEU A 76 6.68 -6.46 -5.93
CA LEU A 76 6.31 -5.93 -7.24
C LEU A 76 5.53 -4.60 -7.11
N VAL A 77 4.65 -4.47 -6.13
CA VAL A 77 3.89 -3.23 -5.86
C VAL A 77 4.82 -2.14 -5.31
N GLU A 78 5.66 -2.46 -4.31
CA GLU A 78 6.62 -1.54 -3.70
C GLU A 78 7.68 -1.04 -4.70
N SER A 79 8.01 -1.83 -5.72
CA SER A 79 8.98 -1.43 -6.77
C SER A 79 8.54 -0.21 -7.56
N ASN A 80 7.25 0.14 -7.55
CA ASN A 80 6.70 1.32 -8.23
C ASN A 80 6.83 2.63 -7.41
N ASN A 81 7.38 2.57 -6.22
CA ASN A 81 7.53 3.73 -5.32
C ASN A 81 8.07 5.01 -6.02
N PRO A 82 9.11 4.98 -6.88
CA PRO A 82 9.58 6.20 -7.55
C PRO A 82 8.49 6.93 -8.32
N ASN A 83 7.55 6.22 -8.93
CA ASN A 83 6.45 6.81 -9.66
C ASN A 83 5.37 7.36 -8.71
N TYR A 84 5.03 6.63 -7.65
CA TYR A 84 4.10 7.13 -6.63
C TYR A 84 4.56 8.45 -6.03
N VAL A 85 5.83 8.52 -5.61
CA VAL A 85 6.42 9.72 -5.03
C VAL A 85 6.42 10.87 -6.05
N ALA A 86 6.85 10.61 -7.28
CA ALA A 86 6.94 11.65 -8.31
C ALA A 86 5.57 12.25 -8.64
N GLU A 87 4.53 11.41 -8.80
CA GLU A 87 3.19 11.85 -9.12
C GLU A 87 2.53 12.58 -7.96
N LEU A 88 2.64 12.06 -6.74
CA LEU A 88 2.07 12.73 -5.57
C LEU A 88 2.76 14.07 -5.30
N LEU A 89 4.08 14.17 -5.45
CA LEU A 89 4.80 15.45 -5.33
C LEU A 89 4.36 16.46 -6.41
N GLU A 90 4.22 16.02 -7.65
CA GLU A 90 3.71 16.91 -8.72
C GLU A 90 2.27 17.32 -8.43
N TYR A 91 1.45 16.40 -7.95
CA TYR A 91 0.06 16.66 -7.63
C TYR A 91 -0.10 17.64 -6.47
N PHE A 92 0.68 17.48 -5.40
CA PHE A 92 0.59 18.29 -4.18
C PHE A 92 1.61 19.42 -4.09
N LYS A 93 2.30 19.78 -5.18
CA LYS A 93 3.37 20.78 -5.19
C LYS A 93 3.03 22.14 -4.59
N ALA A 94 1.75 22.48 -4.43
CA ALA A 94 1.29 23.69 -3.79
C ALA A 94 1.07 23.55 -2.27
N ASP A 95 1.09 22.32 -1.71
CA ASP A 95 0.92 22.02 -0.28
C ASP A 95 2.25 21.55 0.30
N GLN A 96 2.95 22.46 0.99
CA GLN A 96 4.27 22.17 1.54
C GLN A 96 4.23 21.06 2.59
N ASP A 97 3.21 21.02 3.44
CA ASP A 97 3.10 20.00 4.50
C ASP A 97 3.00 18.59 3.91
N ILE A 98 2.20 18.44 2.84
CA ILE A 98 2.09 17.15 2.15
C ILE A 98 3.39 16.80 1.44
N CYS A 99 4.04 17.77 0.77
CA CYS A 99 5.33 17.53 0.12
C CYS A 99 6.42 17.11 1.10
N ASP A 100 6.50 17.75 2.26
CA ASP A 100 7.47 17.40 3.31
C ASP A 100 7.23 15.97 3.83
N PHE A 101 5.97 15.59 4.02
CA PHE A 101 5.62 14.21 4.38
C PHE A 101 5.96 13.22 3.26
N LEU A 102 5.63 13.53 2.00
CA LEU A 102 5.88 12.65 0.85
C LEU A 102 7.37 12.34 0.68
N MET A 103 8.25 13.26 1.00
CA MET A 103 9.70 13.02 0.95
C MET A 103 10.13 11.95 1.96
N MET A 104 9.56 11.95 3.17
CA MET A 104 9.85 10.92 4.17
C MET A 104 9.13 9.62 3.86
N TRP A 105 7.86 9.68 3.48
CA TRP A 105 7.08 8.54 3.05
C TRP A 105 7.80 7.79 1.92
N GLY A 106 8.30 8.50 0.91
CA GLY A 106 9.04 7.89 -0.18
C GLY A 106 10.33 7.17 0.26
N ILE A 107 11.01 7.65 1.32
CA ILE A 107 12.16 6.96 1.91
C ILE A 107 11.71 5.69 2.64
N GLU A 108 10.57 5.71 3.34
CA GLU A 108 10.03 4.54 4.05
C GLU A 108 9.56 3.47 3.06
N GLU A 109 8.87 3.85 1.99
CA GLU A 109 8.50 2.95 0.89
C GLU A 109 9.73 2.30 0.21
N TRP A 110 10.83 3.07 0.04
CA TRP A 110 12.11 2.50 -0.41
C TRP A 110 12.67 1.45 0.56
N LYS A 111 12.54 1.65 1.87
CA LYS A 111 12.94 0.62 2.85
C LYS A 111 12.10 -0.63 2.71
N HIS A 112 10.79 -0.50 2.47
CA HIS A 112 9.89 -1.63 2.22
C HIS A 112 10.37 -2.46 1.02
N TYR A 113 10.59 -1.79 -0.11
CA TYR A 113 11.11 -2.43 -1.32
C TYR A 113 12.40 -3.19 -1.06
N TYR A 114 13.40 -2.53 -0.47
CA TYR A 114 14.71 -3.16 -0.26
C TYR A 114 14.68 -4.26 0.81
N ALA A 115 13.88 -4.13 1.85
CA ALA A 115 13.72 -5.18 2.86
C ALA A 115 13.11 -6.46 2.25
N LEU A 116 12.08 -6.31 1.42
CA LEU A 116 11.44 -7.43 0.74
C LEU A 116 12.35 -8.05 -0.33
N LEU A 117 13.10 -7.22 -1.09
CA LEU A 117 14.05 -7.68 -2.10
C LEU A 117 15.19 -8.49 -1.47
N ASP A 118 15.79 -7.96 -0.41
CA ASP A 118 16.85 -8.62 0.34
C ASP A 118 16.36 -9.93 0.96
N TYR A 119 15.19 -9.91 1.59
CA TYR A 119 14.59 -11.10 2.16
C TYR A 119 14.34 -12.19 1.09
N LEU A 120 13.72 -11.84 -0.03
CA LEU A 120 13.46 -12.78 -1.12
C LEU A 120 14.77 -13.36 -1.67
N SER A 121 15.80 -12.54 -1.83
CA SER A 121 17.12 -12.96 -2.29
C SER A 121 17.78 -13.93 -1.31
N LYS A 122 17.64 -13.69 -0.01
CA LYS A 122 18.11 -14.60 1.05
C LYS A 122 17.36 -15.93 1.04
N VAL A 123 16.04 -15.92 0.86
CA VAL A 123 15.22 -17.13 0.70
C VAL A 123 15.69 -17.96 -0.50
N GLN A 124 15.88 -17.32 -1.66
CA GLN A 124 16.35 -18.00 -2.87
C GLN A 124 17.77 -18.56 -2.68
N THR A 125 18.63 -17.83 -1.98
CA THR A 125 19.98 -18.27 -1.66
C THR A 125 19.96 -19.52 -0.75
N ALA A 126 19.13 -19.53 0.28
CA ALA A 126 18.97 -20.65 1.19
C ALA A 126 18.44 -21.90 0.45
N LEU A 127 17.45 -21.74 -0.42
CA LEU A 127 16.91 -22.79 -1.27
C LEU A 127 17.97 -23.35 -2.22
N ALA A 128 18.73 -22.48 -2.89
CA ALA A 128 19.79 -22.87 -3.80
C ALA A 128 20.96 -23.57 -3.06
N ALA A 129 21.32 -23.11 -1.86
CA ALA A 129 22.33 -23.75 -1.02
C ALA A 129 21.90 -25.16 -0.57
N GLN A 130 20.63 -25.36 -0.19
CA GLN A 130 20.10 -26.68 0.13
C GLN A 130 20.14 -27.64 -1.07
N LYS A 131 19.86 -27.12 -2.29
CA LYS A 131 19.97 -27.90 -3.51
C LYS A 131 21.43 -28.26 -3.80
N ALA A 132 22.32 -27.30 -3.77
CA ALA A 132 23.76 -27.50 -4.01
C ALA A 132 24.35 -28.53 -3.03
N ALA A 133 23.99 -28.46 -1.74
CA ALA A 133 24.45 -29.42 -0.75
C ALA A 133 24.00 -30.86 -1.05
N ARG A 134 22.78 -31.05 -1.56
CA ARG A 134 22.29 -32.39 -1.99
C ARG A 134 23.04 -32.90 -3.22
N ASP A 135 23.39 -31.99 -4.13
CA ASP A 135 24.04 -32.33 -5.39
C ASP A 135 25.59 -32.40 -5.25
N GLY A 136 26.15 -32.05 -4.08
CA GLY A 136 27.59 -32.01 -3.80
C GLY A 136 28.29 -30.80 -4.42
N GLU A 137 27.56 -29.74 -4.71
CA GLU A 137 28.05 -28.50 -5.30
C GLU A 137 28.33 -27.40 -4.25
N PRO A 138 29.17 -26.38 -4.56
CA PRO A 138 29.38 -25.24 -3.66
C PRO A 138 28.09 -24.41 -3.51
N ALA A 139 27.92 -23.79 -2.34
CA ALA A 139 26.80 -22.85 -2.10
C ALA A 139 26.89 -21.64 -3.05
N PRO A 140 25.76 -21.13 -3.55
CA PRO A 140 25.73 -19.99 -4.43
C PRO A 140 26.15 -18.68 -3.72
N CYS A 141 26.57 -17.70 -4.48
CA CYS A 141 26.86 -16.37 -3.97
C CYS A 141 25.53 -15.59 -3.81
N LEU A 142 25.32 -14.96 -2.66
CA LEU A 142 24.13 -14.13 -2.42
C LEU A 142 23.96 -13.01 -3.43
N ALA A 143 25.06 -12.31 -3.77
CA ALA A 143 25.03 -11.21 -4.73
C ALA A 143 24.56 -11.65 -6.14
N ASP A 144 24.94 -12.85 -6.58
CA ASP A 144 24.51 -13.38 -7.89
C ASP A 144 23.00 -13.69 -7.86
N ILE A 145 22.49 -14.22 -6.74
CA ILE A 145 21.05 -14.49 -6.55
C ILE A 145 20.27 -13.17 -6.50
N GLU A 146 20.72 -12.20 -5.73
CA GLU A 146 20.08 -10.87 -5.63
C GLU A 146 19.97 -10.21 -7.00
N GLN A 147 21.06 -10.23 -7.77
CA GLN A 147 21.05 -9.72 -9.14
C GLN A 147 20.04 -10.47 -10.03
N ALA A 148 19.93 -11.78 -9.91
CA ALA A 148 18.99 -12.59 -10.68
C ALA A 148 17.54 -12.29 -10.28
N VAL A 149 17.25 -12.13 -9.00
CA VAL A 149 15.92 -11.73 -8.47
C VAL A 149 15.55 -10.35 -9.02
N HIS A 150 16.46 -9.37 -8.90
CA HIS A 150 16.21 -8.02 -9.40
C HIS A 150 15.95 -7.99 -10.93
N GLN A 151 16.70 -8.77 -11.71
CA GLN A 151 16.44 -8.90 -13.15
C GLN A 151 15.11 -9.58 -13.47
N ALA A 152 14.71 -10.57 -12.68
CA ALA A 152 13.42 -11.25 -12.86
C ALA A 152 12.24 -10.30 -12.56
N LEU A 153 12.34 -9.51 -11.50
CA LEU A 153 11.35 -8.48 -11.16
C LEU A 153 11.24 -7.42 -12.26
N GLY A 154 12.37 -6.91 -12.73
CA GLY A 154 12.40 -5.92 -13.81
C GLY A 154 11.76 -6.41 -15.11
N LYS A 155 11.74 -7.73 -15.36
CA LYS A 155 11.01 -8.31 -16.50
C LYS A 155 9.49 -8.36 -16.28
N GLN A 156 9.04 -8.47 -15.05
CA GLN A 156 7.60 -8.55 -14.74
C GLN A 156 6.93 -7.17 -14.71
N VAL A 157 7.58 -6.17 -14.10
CA VAL A 157 7.02 -4.82 -13.97
C VAL A 157 7.46 -3.84 -15.04
N GLY A 158 8.51 -4.15 -15.78
CA GLY A 158 9.12 -3.24 -16.74
C GLY A 158 10.09 -2.25 -16.07
N SER A 159 10.52 -1.26 -16.84
CA SER A 159 11.34 -0.17 -16.32
C SER A 159 10.46 0.85 -15.57
N VAL A 160 11.06 1.65 -14.69
CA VAL A 160 10.41 2.79 -14.02
C VAL A 160 9.67 3.68 -15.04
N ARG A 161 10.25 3.86 -16.23
CA ARG A 161 9.61 4.64 -17.29
C ARG A 161 8.36 3.96 -17.84
N GLU A 162 8.40 2.64 -18.07
CA GLU A 162 7.23 1.89 -18.55
C GLU A 162 6.13 1.87 -17.49
N MET A 163 6.50 1.79 -16.21
CA MET A 163 5.56 1.86 -15.11
C MET A 163 4.91 3.26 -15.00
N SER A 164 5.67 4.33 -15.23
CA SER A 164 5.14 5.71 -15.20
C SER A 164 4.13 6.01 -16.32
N GLU A 165 4.14 5.20 -17.38
CA GLU A 165 3.16 5.30 -18.47
C GLU A 165 1.85 4.54 -18.15
N ARG A 166 1.80 3.78 -17.04
CA ARG A 166 0.60 3.07 -16.58
C ARG A 166 -0.21 3.96 -15.64
N ASN A 167 -1.52 3.91 -15.79
CA ASN A 167 -2.40 4.54 -14.81
C ASN A 167 -2.45 3.65 -13.56
N TRP A 168 -1.89 4.09 -12.44
CA TRP A 168 -1.81 3.34 -11.19
C TRP A 168 -2.95 3.65 -10.20
N GLY A 169 -4.05 4.19 -10.70
CA GLY A 169 -5.31 4.19 -9.98
C GLY A 169 -5.77 5.52 -9.41
N ILE A 170 -5.02 6.61 -9.61
CA ILE A 170 -5.54 7.95 -9.32
C ILE A 170 -6.08 8.55 -10.63
N PRO A 171 -7.39 8.74 -10.78
CA PRO A 171 -7.94 9.40 -11.94
C PRO A 171 -7.45 10.84 -12.06
N ASP A 172 -7.14 11.27 -13.29
CA ASP A 172 -6.63 12.63 -13.59
C ASP A 172 -7.56 13.77 -13.11
N ASN A 173 -8.84 13.47 -12.89
CA ASN A 173 -9.86 14.40 -12.46
C ASN A 173 -10.13 14.39 -10.95
N TYR A 174 -9.38 13.64 -10.16
CA TYR A 174 -9.55 13.67 -8.71
C TYR A 174 -9.13 15.00 -8.12
N ALA A 175 -9.91 15.49 -7.16
CA ALA A 175 -9.53 16.61 -6.32
C ALA A 175 -8.53 16.16 -5.23
N PRO A 176 -7.71 17.04 -4.67
CA PRO A 176 -6.73 16.71 -3.62
C PRO A 176 -7.30 15.89 -2.46
N VAL A 177 -8.50 16.21 -1.99
CA VAL A 177 -9.18 15.46 -0.92
C VAL A 177 -9.49 14.02 -1.30
N GLN A 178 -9.78 13.76 -2.58
CA GLN A 178 -10.04 12.40 -3.08
C GLN A 178 -8.75 11.58 -3.11
N VAL A 179 -7.64 12.20 -3.51
CA VAL A 179 -6.32 11.55 -3.54
C VAL A 179 -5.89 11.17 -2.12
N VAL A 180 -5.91 12.10 -1.17
CA VAL A 180 -5.51 11.79 0.22
C VAL A 180 -6.44 10.76 0.87
N ALA A 181 -7.74 10.79 0.58
CA ALA A 181 -8.68 9.80 1.10
C ALA A 181 -8.41 8.41 0.52
N ASN A 182 -8.13 8.32 -0.79
CA ASN A 182 -7.81 7.07 -1.46
C ASN A 182 -6.49 6.49 -0.95
N THR A 183 -5.44 7.32 -0.84
CA THR A 183 -4.14 6.89 -0.29
C THR A 183 -4.28 6.45 1.15
N SER A 184 -5.05 7.17 2.00
CA SER A 184 -5.34 6.73 3.37
C SER A 184 -5.96 5.32 3.44
N MET A 185 -6.76 4.95 2.44
CA MET A 185 -7.34 3.61 2.36
C MET A 185 -6.32 2.57 1.90
N GLN A 186 -5.44 2.91 0.96
CA GLN A 186 -4.36 2.03 0.51
C GLN A 186 -3.45 1.68 1.69
N GLU A 187 -2.94 2.67 2.40
CA GLU A 187 -2.08 2.49 3.58
C GLU A 187 -2.78 1.66 4.67
N PHE A 188 -4.07 1.93 4.92
CA PHE A 188 -4.84 1.14 5.89
C PHE A 188 -4.92 -0.34 5.50
N VAL A 189 -5.22 -0.64 4.25
CA VAL A 189 -5.34 -2.02 3.75
C VAL A 189 -3.98 -2.71 3.80
N THR A 190 -2.91 -2.03 3.42
CA THR A 190 -1.54 -2.54 3.47
C THR A 190 -1.09 -2.80 4.90
N ALA A 191 -1.33 -1.86 5.83
CA ALA A 191 -1.04 -2.03 7.26
C ALA A 191 -1.74 -3.26 7.86
N GLU A 192 -3.03 -3.44 7.55
CA GLU A 192 -3.81 -4.59 8.00
C GLU A 192 -3.27 -5.89 7.41
N PHE A 193 -2.91 -5.87 6.13
CA PHE A 193 -2.33 -7.02 5.45
C PHE A 193 -1.01 -7.45 6.10
N TYR A 194 0.00 -6.58 6.17
CA TYR A 194 1.30 -6.91 6.75
C TYR A 194 1.19 -7.33 8.23
N ARG A 195 0.34 -6.67 9.00
CA ARG A 195 0.12 -7.05 10.42
C ARG A 195 -0.43 -8.46 10.56
N HIS A 196 -1.41 -8.82 9.74
CA HIS A 196 -2.06 -10.13 9.82
C HIS A 196 -1.18 -11.23 9.23
N HIS A 197 -0.61 -11.04 8.04
CA HIS A 197 0.28 -12.03 7.45
C HIS A 197 1.53 -12.23 8.31
N GLY A 198 2.18 -11.16 8.77
CA GLY A 198 3.32 -11.23 9.69
C GLY A 198 3.02 -11.94 11.01
N SER A 199 1.75 -11.92 11.46
CA SER A 199 1.32 -12.67 12.65
C SER A 199 1.02 -14.15 12.36
N HIS A 200 0.79 -14.53 11.11
CA HIS A 200 0.43 -15.89 10.71
C HIS A 200 1.60 -16.69 10.15
N THR A 201 2.51 -16.06 9.43
CA THR A 201 3.70 -16.73 8.91
C THR A 201 4.50 -17.38 10.03
N LYS A 202 5.06 -18.57 9.76
CA LYS A 202 5.87 -19.32 10.72
C LYS A 202 7.35 -19.01 10.60
N GLU A 203 7.75 -18.31 9.55
CA GLU A 203 9.14 -17.89 9.35
C GLU A 203 9.39 -16.59 10.14
N PRO A 204 10.27 -16.63 11.17
CA PRO A 204 10.37 -15.51 12.11
C PRO A 204 10.96 -14.24 11.51
N THR A 205 11.83 -14.35 10.49
CA THR A 205 12.42 -13.19 9.83
C THR A 205 11.36 -12.46 9.00
N LEU A 206 10.54 -13.19 8.23
CA LEU A 206 9.42 -12.63 7.48
C LEU A 206 8.42 -11.94 8.43
N SER A 207 8.05 -12.65 9.50
CA SER A 207 7.17 -12.09 10.53
C SER A 207 7.71 -10.76 11.08
N HIS A 208 9.00 -10.70 11.37
CA HIS A 208 9.64 -9.49 11.89
C HIS A 208 9.59 -8.34 10.86
N ILE A 209 9.98 -8.60 9.61
CA ILE A 209 9.97 -7.60 8.53
C ILE A 209 8.57 -7.04 8.33
N GLU A 210 7.57 -7.89 8.12
CA GLU A 210 6.20 -7.45 7.85
C GLU A 210 5.58 -6.66 9.02
N LEU A 211 5.93 -6.99 10.26
CA LEU A 211 5.49 -6.21 11.41
C LEU A 211 6.19 -4.83 11.51
N LEU A 212 7.40 -4.69 10.95
CA LEU A 212 8.04 -3.38 10.79
C LEU A 212 7.33 -2.56 9.70
N LEU A 213 7.07 -3.16 8.55
CA LEU A 213 6.31 -2.52 7.46
C LEU A 213 4.93 -2.07 7.97
N ALA A 214 4.19 -2.93 8.65
CA ALA A 214 2.88 -2.59 9.20
C ALA A 214 2.88 -1.38 10.14
N LYS A 215 3.98 -1.10 10.83
CA LYS A 215 4.12 0.11 11.68
C LYS A 215 4.27 1.37 10.83
N ASP A 216 5.05 1.31 9.76
CA ASP A 216 5.24 2.42 8.85
C ASP A 216 3.91 2.74 8.16
N GLU A 217 3.24 1.75 7.56
CA GLU A 217 1.94 1.89 6.92
C GLU A 217 0.86 2.47 7.84
N THR A 218 0.90 2.11 9.13
CA THR A 218 -0.02 2.69 10.12
C THR A 218 0.22 4.19 10.32
N ARG A 219 1.47 4.66 10.25
CA ARG A 219 1.80 6.09 10.35
C ARG A 219 1.40 6.84 9.08
N HIS A 220 1.65 6.23 7.92
CA HIS A 220 1.25 6.75 6.62
C HIS A 220 -0.28 6.93 6.59
N GLU A 221 -1.00 5.90 6.96
CA GLU A 221 -2.46 5.90 7.07
C GLU A 221 -2.98 7.04 7.95
N MET A 222 -2.40 7.21 9.14
CA MET A 222 -2.82 8.25 10.08
C MET A 222 -2.60 9.66 9.51
N PHE A 223 -1.51 9.90 8.80
CA PHE A 223 -1.26 11.18 8.16
C PHE A 223 -2.31 11.51 7.10
N TYR A 224 -2.55 10.59 6.17
CA TYR A 224 -3.53 10.80 5.10
C TYR A 224 -4.97 10.87 5.62
N GLU A 225 -5.30 10.10 6.68
CA GLU A 225 -6.60 10.22 7.35
C GLU A 225 -6.78 11.62 7.95
N GLN A 226 -5.77 12.12 8.65
CA GLN A 226 -5.83 13.47 9.23
C GLN A 226 -5.98 14.55 8.17
N LYS A 227 -5.22 14.45 7.07
CA LYS A 227 -5.34 15.39 5.95
C LYS A 227 -6.73 15.35 5.31
N THR A 228 -7.32 14.17 5.16
CA THR A 228 -8.72 14.04 4.68
C THR A 228 -9.68 14.75 5.63
N GLN A 229 -9.54 14.54 6.93
CA GLN A 229 -10.38 15.18 7.94
C GLN A 229 -10.19 16.71 7.97
N ASP A 230 -8.97 17.19 7.84
CA ASP A 230 -8.66 18.63 7.79
C ASP A 230 -9.32 19.29 6.57
N CYS A 231 -9.28 18.65 5.39
CA CYS A 231 -9.96 19.13 4.19
C CYS A 231 -11.49 19.18 4.41
N LEU A 232 -12.08 18.13 4.97
CA LEU A 232 -13.52 18.08 5.24
C LEU A 232 -13.96 19.05 6.33
N ALA A 233 -13.11 19.36 7.30
CA ALA A 233 -13.38 20.37 8.32
C ALA A 233 -13.32 21.80 7.75
N ALA A 234 -12.41 22.02 6.78
CA ALA A 234 -12.30 23.32 6.09
C ALA A 234 -13.44 23.53 5.09
N ASP A 235 -13.84 22.47 4.39
CA ASP A 235 -14.93 22.51 3.39
C ASP A 235 -15.75 21.22 3.44
N PRO A 236 -16.87 21.21 4.19
CA PRO A 236 -17.77 20.06 4.26
C PRO A 236 -18.43 19.66 2.93
N ASP A 237 -18.49 20.55 1.94
CA ASP A 237 -19.06 20.28 0.63
C ASP A 237 -18.19 19.32 -0.21
N LEU A 238 -16.97 19.04 0.23
CA LEU A 238 -16.09 18.03 -0.36
C LEU A 238 -16.47 16.58 0.00
N LEU A 239 -17.33 16.37 1.00
CA LEU A 239 -17.72 15.03 1.47
C LEU A 239 -18.26 14.11 0.36
N PRO A 240 -19.13 14.56 -0.57
CA PRO A 240 -19.58 13.71 -1.68
C PRO A 240 -18.43 13.21 -2.56
N MET A 241 -17.39 14.03 -2.78
CA MET A 241 -16.22 13.67 -3.59
C MET A 241 -15.41 12.57 -2.90
N VAL A 242 -15.20 12.67 -1.60
CA VAL A 242 -14.54 11.63 -0.80
C VAL A 242 -15.34 10.32 -0.85
N VAL A 243 -16.66 10.38 -0.74
CA VAL A 243 -17.53 9.20 -0.83
C VAL A 243 -17.37 8.51 -2.20
N GLU A 244 -17.36 9.26 -3.30
CA GLU A 244 -17.19 8.68 -4.64
C GLU A 244 -15.79 8.08 -4.81
N ALA A 245 -14.72 8.74 -4.36
CA ALA A 245 -13.37 8.18 -4.40
C ALA A 245 -13.29 6.85 -3.63
N LEU A 246 -13.88 6.80 -2.45
CA LEU A 246 -13.92 5.58 -1.65
C LEU A 246 -14.78 4.48 -2.30
N LYS A 247 -15.82 4.80 -3.05
CA LYS A 247 -16.62 3.81 -3.80
C LYS A 247 -15.81 3.19 -4.95
N GLU A 248 -14.95 3.98 -5.56
CA GLU A 248 -14.10 3.56 -6.70
C GLU A 248 -12.75 3.00 -6.27
N PHE A 249 -12.50 2.93 -4.97
CA PHE A 249 -11.21 2.49 -4.43
C PHE A 249 -10.71 1.18 -5.02
N GLY A 250 -9.43 1.15 -5.36
CA GLY A 250 -8.70 -0.04 -5.78
C GLY A 250 -7.25 0.01 -5.28
N MET A 251 -6.68 -1.16 -5.00
CA MET A 251 -5.27 -1.26 -4.65
C MET A 251 -4.39 -1.01 -5.89
N PRO A 252 -3.21 -0.37 -5.75
CA PRO A 252 -2.30 -0.10 -6.86
C PRO A 252 -1.95 -1.33 -7.69
N GLY A 253 -1.79 -2.48 -7.07
CA GLY A 253 -1.52 -3.75 -7.75
C GLY A 253 -2.55 -4.08 -8.85
N THR A 254 -3.80 -3.65 -8.71
CA THR A 254 -4.86 -3.85 -9.73
C THR A 254 -4.51 -3.19 -11.08
N TYR A 255 -3.73 -2.13 -11.05
CA TYR A 255 -3.33 -1.36 -12.23
C TYR A 255 -1.93 -1.70 -12.72
N LEU A 256 -1.11 -2.30 -11.84
CA LEU A 256 0.29 -2.62 -12.11
C LEU A 256 0.50 -4.04 -12.65
N LEU A 257 -0.29 -5.01 -12.18
CA LEU A 257 -0.06 -6.43 -12.41
C LEU A 257 -1.27 -7.05 -13.12
N ASP A 258 -1.04 -7.68 -14.26
CA ASP A 258 -2.11 -8.29 -15.06
C ASP A 258 -2.80 -9.47 -14.35
N ASP A 259 -2.08 -10.15 -13.43
CA ASP A 259 -2.55 -11.29 -12.64
C ASP A 259 -2.85 -10.93 -11.17
N TYR A 260 -3.06 -9.63 -10.88
CA TYR A 260 -3.23 -9.16 -9.50
C TYR A 260 -4.41 -9.80 -8.78
N ASP A 261 -5.52 -10.04 -9.45
CA ASP A 261 -6.70 -10.64 -8.81
C ASP A 261 -6.42 -12.05 -8.26
N GLU A 262 -5.61 -12.84 -8.99
CA GLU A 262 -5.19 -14.18 -8.54
C GLU A 262 -4.21 -14.06 -7.37
N ARG A 263 -3.23 -13.17 -7.45
CA ARG A 263 -2.26 -12.90 -6.38
C ARG A 263 -2.95 -12.40 -5.12
N ARG A 264 -3.88 -11.46 -5.26
CA ARG A 264 -4.66 -10.91 -4.16
C ARG A 264 -5.44 -11.98 -3.40
N ALA A 265 -6.07 -12.91 -4.12
CA ALA A 265 -6.80 -14.01 -3.48
C ALA A 265 -5.88 -14.88 -2.61
N ALA A 266 -4.65 -15.15 -3.07
CA ALA A 266 -3.64 -15.86 -2.27
C ALA A 266 -3.18 -15.04 -1.06
N MET A 267 -2.95 -13.74 -1.24
CA MET A 267 -2.59 -12.81 -0.16
C MET A 267 -3.68 -12.75 0.92
N GLU A 268 -4.94 -12.60 0.51
CA GLU A 268 -6.09 -12.56 1.44
C GLU A 268 -6.23 -13.87 2.24
N GLU A 269 -6.01 -15.02 1.61
CA GLU A 269 -6.06 -16.31 2.31
C GLU A 269 -4.90 -16.48 3.29
N ALA A 270 -3.72 -15.98 2.95
CA ALA A 270 -2.55 -16.00 3.83
C ALA A 270 -2.73 -15.11 5.06
N ALA A 271 -3.20 -13.87 4.84
CA ALA A 271 -3.37 -12.90 5.92
C ALA A 271 -4.63 -13.17 6.77
N PHE A 272 -5.71 -13.69 6.18
CA PHE A 272 -7.00 -13.90 6.83
C PHE A 272 -7.55 -15.31 6.57
N PRO A 273 -6.88 -16.36 7.08
CA PRO A 273 -7.20 -17.77 6.73
C PRO A 273 -8.59 -18.21 7.22
N THR A 274 -9.18 -17.51 8.19
CA THR A 274 -10.48 -17.89 8.74
C THR A 274 -11.57 -16.90 8.41
N LEU A 275 -12.81 -17.39 8.32
CA LEU A 275 -13.97 -16.51 8.15
C LEU A 275 -14.12 -15.48 9.29
N ALA A 276 -13.66 -15.80 10.50
CA ALA A 276 -13.70 -14.89 11.64
C ALA A 276 -12.73 -13.72 11.43
N GLU A 277 -11.54 -13.97 10.90
CA GLU A 277 -10.53 -12.94 10.57
C GLU A 277 -10.98 -12.08 9.39
N LYS A 278 -11.47 -12.68 8.31
CA LYS A 278 -12.07 -11.94 7.18
C LYS A 278 -13.19 -10.99 7.64
N LYS A 279 -14.09 -11.49 8.51
CA LYS A 279 -15.14 -10.64 9.12
C LYS A 279 -14.55 -9.55 10.03
N GLY A 280 -13.50 -9.85 10.77
CA GLY A 280 -12.79 -8.89 11.61
C GLY A 280 -12.16 -7.76 10.79
N ALA A 281 -11.44 -8.12 9.73
CA ALA A 281 -10.86 -7.17 8.78
C ALA A 281 -11.93 -6.26 8.15
N PHE A 282 -13.04 -6.84 7.70
CA PHE A 282 -14.17 -6.07 7.17
C PHE A 282 -14.73 -5.07 8.19
N VAL A 283 -14.89 -5.49 9.45
CA VAL A 283 -15.40 -4.58 10.50
C VAL A 283 -14.45 -3.42 10.75
N ARG A 284 -13.13 -3.66 10.74
CA ARG A 284 -12.13 -2.59 10.88
C ARG A 284 -12.14 -1.64 9.69
N LEU A 285 -12.21 -2.18 8.47
CA LEU A 285 -12.33 -1.40 7.23
C LEU A 285 -13.60 -0.53 7.26
N PHE A 286 -14.74 -1.11 7.64
CA PHE A 286 -15.99 -0.35 7.80
C PHE A 286 -15.87 0.76 8.86
N ALA A 287 -15.24 0.47 9.99
CA ALA A 287 -14.99 1.48 11.02
C ALA A 287 -14.09 2.60 10.51
N LYS A 288 -13.04 2.29 9.73
CA LYS A 288 -12.17 3.27 9.07
C LYS A 288 -12.97 4.20 8.15
N VAL A 289 -13.75 3.65 7.22
CA VAL A 289 -14.58 4.44 6.31
C VAL A 289 -15.64 5.26 7.09
N THR A 290 -16.20 4.69 8.16
CA THR A 290 -17.16 5.42 9.02
C THR A 290 -16.52 6.65 9.68
N ARG A 291 -15.24 6.58 10.09
CA ARG A 291 -14.53 7.73 10.65
C ARG A 291 -14.34 8.84 9.62
N LEU A 292 -14.09 8.46 8.36
CA LEU A 292 -13.85 9.43 7.28
C LEU A 292 -15.13 10.12 6.82
N VAL A 293 -16.21 9.37 6.58
CA VAL A 293 -17.39 9.89 5.87
C VAL A 293 -18.70 9.77 6.62
N GLY A 294 -18.68 9.28 7.84
CA GLY A 294 -19.89 8.99 8.63
C GLY A 294 -20.57 7.68 8.23
N ARG A 295 -21.41 7.15 9.13
CA ARG A 295 -21.99 5.81 9.01
C ARG A 295 -22.88 5.63 7.77
N GLU A 296 -23.72 6.60 7.46
CA GLU A 296 -24.64 6.52 6.32
C GLU A 296 -23.88 6.44 5.00
N ASN A 297 -22.89 7.31 4.82
CA ASN A 297 -22.03 7.28 3.63
C ASN A 297 -21.15 6.04 3.57
N ALA A 298 -20.65 5.56 4.72
CA ALA A 298 -19.92 4.29 4.77
C ALA A 298 -20.78 3.11 4.27
N LEU A 299 -22.06 3.05 4.65
CA LEU A 299 -22.97 2.05 4.10
C LEU A 299 -23.11 2.17 2.57
N ARG A 300 -23.20 3.39 2.05
CA ARG A 300 -23.25 3.61 0.59
C ARG A 300 -21.95 3.16 -0.09
N VAL A 301 -20.80 3.50 0.46
CA VAL A 301 -19.50 3.05 -0.05
C VAL A 301 -19.47 1.53 -0.22
N PHE A 302 -19.88 0.77 0.79
CA PHE A 302 -19.82 -0.70 0.76
C PHE A 302 -20.98 -1.37 0.00
N THR A 303 -22.07 -0.68 -0.28
CA THR A 303 -23.20 -1.25 -1.02
C THR A 303 -23.25 -0.85 -2.49
N GLU A 304 -22.67 0.28 -2.83
CA GLU A 304 -22.66 0.85 -4.18
C GLU A 304 -21.29 0.75 -4.85
N GLY A 305 -20.20 0.68 -4.06
CA GLY A 305 -18.83 0.76 -4.56
C GLY A 305 -18.20 -0.57 -4.95
N ASN A 306 -16.97 -0.49 -5.46
CA ASN A 306 -16.18 -1.61 -5.97
C ASN A 306 -15.69 -2.60 -4.90
N TYR A 307 -15.78 -2.27 -3.62
CA TYR A 307 -15.45 -3.20 -2.52
C TYR A 307 -16.22 -4.52 -2.61
N VAL A 308 -17.39 -4.47 -3.22
CA VAL A 308 -18.22 -5.66 -3.48
C VAL A 308 -17.64 -6.52 -4.60
N SER A 309 -16.85 -5.92 -5.51
CA SER A 309 -16.25 -6.61 -6.65
C SER A 309 -14.78 -7.02 -6.40
N ASN A 310 -14.09 -6.39 -5.44
CA ASN A 310 -12.63 -6.46 -5.30
C ASN A 310 -12.12 -7.30 -4.13
N GLY A 311 -12.86 -8.28 -3.60
CA GLY A 311 -12.19 -9.21 -2.73
C GLY A 311 -12.88 -9.75 -1.51
N PHE A 312 -14.07 -9.30 -1.19
CA PHE A 312 -14.89 -9.99 -0.19
C PHE A 312 -15.92 -10.92 -0.82
N ASP A 313 -15.86 -11.08 -2.13
CA ASP A 313 -16.71 -11.97 -2.88
C ASP A 313 -15.88 -13.06 -3.56
N ASP A 314 -16.01 -14.28 -3.07
CA ASP A 314 -15.59 -15.43 -3.82
C ASP A 314 -16.36 -15.46 -5.16
N SER A 315 -15.79 -16.07 -6.16
CA SER A 315 -16.21 -16.20 -7.57
C SER A 315 -17.73 -16.31 -7.89
N ARG A 316 -18.63 -16.06 -6.95
CA ARG A 316 -20.08 -16.16 -7.05
C ARG A 316 -20.85 -14.85 -6.91
N ARG A 317 -20.17 -13.71 -6.86
CA ARG A 317 -20.76 -12.35 -6.94
C ARG A 317 -22.11 -12.20 -6.23
N ARG A 318 -22.21 -12.61 -4.99
CA ARG A 318 -23.39 -12.26 -4.18
C ARG A 318 -23.10 -10.89 -3.56
N LYS A 319 -23.67 -9.84 -4.14
CA LYS A 319 -23.71 -8.51 -3.50
C LYS A 319 -24.08 -8.71 -2.04
N LEU A 320 -23.17 -8.32 -1.13
CA LEU A 320 -23.48 -8.31 0.29
C LEU A 320 -24.71 -7.43 0.46
N ARG A 321 -25.83 -8.01 0.86
CA ARG A 321 -27.06 -7.24 1.02
C ARG A 321 -26.84 -6.20 2.11
N PRO A 322 -27.28 -4.94 1.92
CA PRO A 322 -27.16 -3.88 2.92
C PRO A 322 -27.58 -4.32 4.32
N GLU A 323 -28.61 -5.19 4.40
CA GLU A 323 -29.10 -5.73 5.66
C GLU A 323 -28.09 -6.69 6.33
N LEU A 324 -27.27 -7.39 5.57
CA LEU A 324 -26.24 -8.30 6.10
C LEU A 324 -25.06 -7.49 6.67
N ILE A 325 -24.67 -6.44 5.97
CA ILE A 325 -23.67 -5.48 6.41
C ILE A 325 -24.16 -4.80 7.70
N ALA A 326 -25.37 -4.26 7.70
CA ALA A 326 -25.98 -3.64 8.86
C ALA A 326 -26.05 -4.59 10.07
N ARG A 327 -26.44 -5.86 9.88
CA ARG A 327 -26.48 -6.87 10.95
C ARG A 327 -25.10 -7.25 11.48
N LEU A 328 -24.08 -7.34 10.62
CA LEU A 328 -22.69 -7.59 11.04
C LEU A 328 -22.17 -6.46 11.94
N ILE A 329 -22.46 -5.23 11.56
CA ILE A 329 -22.06 -4.02 12.26
C ILE A 329 -22.79 -3.90 13.60
N THR A 330 -24.12 -4.03 13.61
CA THR A 330 -24.96 -3.92 14.83
C THR A 330 -24.58 -4.98 15.86
N ARG A 331 -24.24 -6.20 15.43
CA ARG A 331 -23.90 -7.31 16.33
C ARG A 331 -22.51 -7.16 16.99
N LYS A 332 -21.57 -6.43 16.40
CA LYS A 332 -20.19 -6.33 16.92
C LYS A 332 -19.83 -4.97 17.51
N LEU A 333 -20.50 -3.91 17.11
CA LEU A 333 -20.22 -2.55 17.59
C LEU A 333 -21.20 -2.07 18.67
N GLY A 334 -22.14 -2.91 19.10
CA GLY A 334 -22.96 -2.65 20.28
C GLY A 334 -23.89 -1.44 20.16
N ALA A 335 -24.39 -1.16 18.94
CA ALA A 335 -25.36 -0.07 18.70
C ALA A 335 -26.74 -0.61 18.42
#